data_1453613111ff32491bdd1db2c4501015
#
_entry.id   1453613111ff32491bdd1db2c4501015
#
_cell.length_a   1.000
_cell.length_b   1.000
_cell.length_c   1.000
_cell.angle_alpha   90.00
_cell.angle_beta   90.00
_cell.angle_gamma   90.00
#
_symmetry.space_group_name_H-M   'P 1'
#
loop_
_entity.id
_entity.type
_entity.pdbx_description
1 polymer ?
#
loop_
_entity_poly.entity_id
_entity_poly.type
_entity_poly.pdbx_seq_one_letter_code
_entity_poly.pdbx_strand_id
1 'polypeptide(L)'
;MLIFACEDIGMADPNALTVVVNSARAFDYVGMPEGRFHLSYACIYCATAAKSNSAMAFFDALSEVARSASDDVPDHLRDASRDQKGFGHGKGYLYPHAYRDHWVAQQYLPDHLKGKTFYQPGDIGYERHVKERIERYRKST
;
A
#
# COMPACT_ATOMS: atom_id res chain seq x y z
N MET A 1 2.29 4.90 -19.50
CA MET A 1 3.28 5.11 -18.42
C MET A 1 2.67 5.10 -17.03
N LEU A 2 1.48 5.67 -16.78
CA LEU A 2 0.86 5.67 -15.43
C LEU A 2 0.65 4.25 -14.87
N ILE A 3 0.02 3.37 -15.65
CA ILE A 3 -0.19 1.98 -15.26
C ILE A 3 1.16 1.30 -15.01
N PHE A 4 2.10 1.42 -15.93
CA PHE A 4 3.44 0.86 -15.81
C PHE A 4 4.18 1.33 -14.54
N ALA A 5 4.05 2.61 -14.19
CA ALA A 5 4.65 3.13 -12.95
C ALA A 5 4.09 2.48 -11.68
N CYS A 6 2.82 2.10 -11.68
CA CYS A 6 2.17 1.45 -10.53
C CYS A 6 2.32 -0.07 -10.53
N GLU A 7 2.23 -0.70 -11.70
CA GLU A 7 2.16 -2.15 -11.87
C GLU A 7 3.56 -2.78 -11.92
N ASP A 8 4.45 -2.22 -12.76
CA ASP A 8 5.76 -2.82 -13.02
C ASP A 8 6.90 -2.23 -12.18
N ILE A 9 6.86 -0.90 -11.92
CA ILE A 9 7.83 -0.25 -11.04
C ILE A 9 7.36 -0.38 -9.59
N GLY A 10 6.11 -0.02 -9.33
CA GLY A 10 5.44 -0.20 -8.05
C GLY A 10 6.24 0.35 -6.87
N MET A 11 6.30 -0.44 -5.81
CA MET A 11 7.01 -0.07 -4.58
C MET A 11 8.53 -0.20 -4.65
N ALA A 12 9.10 -0.70 -5.75
CA ALA A 12 10.56 -0.66 -5.94
C ALA A 12 11.06 0.77 -6.09
N ASP A 13 10.25 1.66 -6.71
CA ASP A 13 10.51 3.10 -6.76
C ASP A 13 9.20 3.90 -6.66
N PRO A 14 8.77 4.26 -5.44
CA PRO A 14 7.50 4.98 -5.22
C PRO A 14 7.45 6.36 -5.89
N ASN A 15 8.59 6.93 -6.29
CA ASN A 15 8.64 8.22 -6.97
C ASN A 15 8.23 8.14 -8.45
N ALA A 16 8.23 6.95 -9.05
CA ALA A 16 7.94 6.78 -10.47
C ALA A 16 6.57 7.35 -10.86
N LEU A 17 5.52 7.10 -10.08
CA LEU A 17 4.20 7.67 -10.32
C LEU A 17 4.21 9.19 -10.28
N THR A 18 4.91 9.81 -9.34
CA THR A 18 5.06 11.26 -9.21
C THR A 18 5.73 11.86 -10.44
N VAL A 19 6.80 11.25 -10.91
CA VAL A 19 7.53 11.67 -12.12
C VAL A 19 6.62 11.62 -13.34
N VAL A 20 5.89 10.53 -13.54
CA VAL A 20 5.01 10.36 -14.69
C VAL A 20 3.85 11.36 -14.68
N VAL A 21 3.21 11.55 -13.51
CA VAL A 21 2.09 12.52 -13.36
C VAL A 21 2.57 13.93 -13.63
N ASN A 22 3.71 14.34 -13.06
CA ASN A 22 4.24 15.68 -13.26
C ASN A 22 4.70 15.92 -14.70
N SER A 23 5.26 14.91 -15.35
CA SER A 23 5.63 14.99 -16.76
C SER A 23 4.40 15.14 -17.68
N ALA A 24 3.30 14.44 -17.39
CA ALA A 24 2.05 14.60 -18.10
C ALA A 24 1.48 16.01 -17.95
N ARG A 25 1.44 16.53 -16.71
CA ARG A 25 1.00 17.91 -16.43
C ARG A 25 1.88 18.95 -17.14
N ALA A 26 3.19 18.78 -17.11
CA ALA A 26 4.11 19.69 -17.79
C ALA A 26 3.89 19.66 -19.32
N PHE A 27 3.62 18.49 -19.89
CA PHE A 27 3.23 18.37 -21.30
C PHE A 27 1.99 19.18 -21.61
N ASP A 28 0.95 19.11 -20.75
CA ASP A 28 -0.30 19.86 -20.96
C ASP A 28 -0.10 21.38 -20.90
N TYR A 29 0.85 21.86 -20.06
CA TYR A 29 1.17 23.29 -19.95
C TYR A 29 1.99 23.82 -21.13
N VAL A 30 2.95 23.03 -21.61
CA VAL A 30 3.92 23.46 -22.61
C VAL A 30 3.44 23.17 -24.02
N GLY A 31 2.80 22.01 -24.24
CA GLY A 31 2.34 21.57 -25.55
C GLY A 31 3.49 21.14 -26.47
N MET A 32 3.13 20.92 -27.72
CA MET A 32 4.08 20.53 -28.78
C MET A 32 4.76 21.76 -29.42
N PRO A 33 6.02 21.66 -29.86
CA PRO A 33 6.86 20.45 -29.89
C PRO A 33 7.66 20.20 -28.61
N GLU A 34 7.82 21.17 -27.72
CA GLU A 34 8.70 21.13 -26.53
C GLU A 34 8.21 20.12 -25.48
N GLY A 35 6.94 19.84 -25.43
CA GLY A 35 6.34 18.81 -24.54
C GLY A 35 6.94 17.42 -24.71
N ARG A 36 7.60 17.14 -25.85
CA ARG A 36 8.34 15.89 -26.06
C ARG A 36 9.44 15.66 -25.04
N PHE A 37 10.05 16.73 -24.51
CA PHE A 37 11.07 16.61 -23.45
C PHE A 37 10.48 15.99 -22.19
N HIS A 38 9.26 16.37 -21.79
CA HIS A 38 8.61 15.84 -20.61
C HIS A 38 8.25 14.37 -20.78
N LEU A 39 7.74 13.97 -21.97
CA LEU A 39 7.46 12.56 -22.26
C LEU A 39 8.73 11.73 -22.31
N SER A 40 9.80 12.25 -22.91
CA SER A 40 11.11 11.58 -22.94
C SER A 40 11.68 11.39 -21.53
N TYR A 41 11.60 12.42 -20.68
CA TYR A 41 12.04 12.37 -19.30
C TYR A 41 11.34 11.24 -18.52
N ALA A 42 9.99 11.20 -18.58
CA ALA A 42 9.22 10.14 -17.95
C ALA A 42 9.55 8.75 -18.50
N CYS A 43 9.74 8.65 -19.81
CA CYS A 43 10.09 7.38 -20.46
C CYS A 43 11.44 6.85 -19.98
N ILE A 44 12.47 7.70 -19.96
CA ILE A 44 13.81 7.34 -19.49
C ILE A 44 13.76 6.93 -18.01
N TYR A 45 13.06 7.72 -17.19
CA TYR A 45 12.90 7.39 -15.78
C TYR A 45 12.26 6.00 -15.58
N CYS A 46 11.14 5.76 -16.23
CA CYS A 46 10.44 4.48 -16.16
C CYS A 46 11.30 3.30 -16.69
N ALA A 47 12.05 3.53 -17.76
CA ALA A 47 12.92 2.50 -18.34
C ALA A 47 14.05 2.07 -17.41
N THR A 48 14.60 3.01 -16.65
CA THR A 48 15.77 2.81 -15.78
C THR A 48 15.44 2.54 -14.32
N ALA A 49 14.21 2.80 -13.89
CA ALA A 49 13.76 2.55 -12.51
C ALA A 49 13.83 1.06 -12.13
N ALA A 50 14.06 0.79 -10.86
CA ALA A 50 13.90 -0.54 -10.29
C ALA A 50 12.44 -1.04 -10.50
N LYS A 51 12.25 -2.35 -10.59
CA LYS A 51 10.95 -2.95 -10.91
C LYS A 51 10.48 -3.87 -9.80
N SER A 52 9.18 -3.80 -9.48
CA SER A 52 8.47 -4.75 -8.64
C SER A 52 6.99 -4.73 -8.93
N ASN A 53 6.43 -5.89 -9.15
CA ASN A 53 4.98 -6.08 -9.32
C ASN A 53 4.28 -6.49 -8.02
N SER A 54 4.88 -6.28 -6.86
CA SER A 54 4.31 -6.64 -5.56
C SER A 54 2.94 -6.00 -5.27
N ALA A 55 2.63 -4.88 -5.94
CA ALA A 55 1.34 -4.23 -5.90
C ALA A 55 0.19 -5.14 -6.41
N MET A 56 0.49 -6.16 -7.21
CA MET A 56 -0.47 -7.17 -7.68
C MET A 56 -1.12 -7.94 -6.52
N ALA A 57 -0.51 -7.94 -5.33
CA ALA A 57 -1.09 -8.48 -4.10
C ALA A 57 -2.50 -7.95 -3.78
N PHE A 58 -2.86 -6.79 -4.31
CA PHE A 58 -4.22 -6.26 -4.24
C PHE A 58 -5.25 -7.19 -4.87
N PHE A 59 -4.95 -7.79 -6.02
CA PHE A 59 -5.88 -8.68 -6.70
C PHE A 59 -6.08 -9.99 -5.95
N ASP A 60 -5.04 -10.50 -5.29
CA ASP A 60 -5.14 -11.68 -4.42
C ASP A 60 -6.03 -11.38 -3.21
N ALA A 61 -5.81 -10.23 -2.56
CA ALA A 61 -6.64 -9.77 -1.46
C ALA A 61 -8.11 -9.59 -1.88
N LEU A 62 -8.36 -8.95 -3.03
CA LEU A 62 -9.69 -8.75 -3.58
C LEU A 62 -10.40 -10.08 -3.87
N SER A 63 -9.67 -11.04 -4.45
CA SER A 63 -10.21 -12.38 -4.73
C SER A 63 -10.59 -13.14 -3.47
N GLU A 64 -9.80 -13.01 -2.40
CA GLU A 64 -10.09 -13.62 -1.10
C GLU A 64 -11.34 -12.99 -0.46
N VAL A 65 -11.45 -11.67 -0.47
CA VAL A 65 -12.63 -10.97 0.04
C VAL A 65 -13.88 -11.35 -0.74
N ALA A 66 -13.79 -11.41 -2.08
CA ALA A 66 -14.93 -11.80 -2.93
C ALA A 66 -15.42 -13.25 -2.70
N ARG A 67 -14.57 -14.14 -2.19
CA ARG A 67 -14.94 -15.52 -1.81
C ARG A 67 -15.49 -15.61 -0.40
N SER A 68 -15.34 -14.56 0.38
CA SER A 68 -15.76 -14.53 1.78
C SER A 68 -17.26 -14.36 1.90
N ALA A 69 -17.86 -15.07 2.85
CA ALA A 69 -19.27 -14.90 3.19
C ALA A 69 -19.53 -13.70 4.11
N SER A 70 -18.50 -13.09 4.68
CA SER A 70 -18.59 -11.96 5.61
C SER A 70 -17.34 -11.07 5.51
N ASP A 71 -17.58 -9.77 5.43
CA ASP A 71 -16.56 -8.71 5.41
C ASP A 71 -16.49 -7.99 6.78
N ASP A 72 -16.87 -8.68 7.85
CA ASP A 72 -16.99 -8.07 9.18
C ASP A 72 -15.64 -7.59 9.71
N VAL A 73 -15.58 -6.30 10.00
CA VAL A 73 -14.44 -5.70 10.71
C VAL A 73 -14.43 -6.26 12.15
N PRO A 74 -13.25 -6.68 12.67
CA PRO A 74 -13.15 -7.10 14.07
C PRO A 74 -13.73 -6.09 15.05
N ASP A 75 -14.47 -6.53 16.05
CA ASP A 75 -15.25 -5.65 16.96
C ASP A 75 -14.39 -4.59 17.66
N HIS A 76 -13.15 -4.93 18.04
CA HIS A 76 -12.23 -3.98 18.67
C HIS A 76 -11.77 -2.85 17.73
N LEU A 77 -11.89 -3.01 16.40
CA LEU A 77 -11.56 -1.97 15.40
C LEU A 77 -12.78 -1.14 14.99
N ARG A 78 -13.98 -1.52 15.43
CA ARG A 78 -15.22 -0.78 15.14
C ARG A 78 -15.29 0.48 16.00
N ASP A 79 -15.96 1.50 15.49
CA ASP A 79 -16.10 2.79 16.17
C ASP A 79 -16.99 2.66 17.44
N ALA A 80 -16.34 2.74 18.59
CA ALA A 80 -17.02 2.69 19.89
C ALA A 80 -17.93 3.91 20.14
N SER A 81 -17.70 5.05 19.49
CA SER A 81 -18.50 6.26 19.67
C SER A 81 -19.93 6.11 19.16
N ARG A 82 -20.16 5.15 18.28
CA ARG A 82 -21.48 4.82 17.72
C ARG A 82 -22.15 3.64 18.40
N ASP A 83 -21.49 3.03 19.39
CA ASP A 83 -22.02 1.86 20.11
C ASP A 83 -23.00 2.25 21.23
N GLN A 84 -24.07 2.95 20.87
CA GLN A 84 -25.11 3.39 21.84
C GLN A 84 -25.89 2.21 22.46
N LYS A 85 -25.75 1.01 21.91
CA LYS A 85 -26.47 -0.19 22.35
C LYS A 85 -25.62 -1.19 23.12
N GLY A 86 -24.32 -0.88 23.36
CA GLY A 86 -23.44 -1.74 24.13
C GLY A 86 -23.04 -3.04 23.41
N PHE A 87 -22.87 -3.01 22.07
CA PHE A 87 -22.42 -4.17 21.30
C PHE A 87 -20.96 -4.55 21.54
N GLY A 88 -20.22 -3.73 22.28
CA GLY A 88 -18.82 -4.00 22.62
C GLY A 88 -17.80 -3.52 21.57
N HIS A 89 -18.23 -2.67 20.61
CA HIS A 89 -17.36 -2.09 19.61
C HIS A 89 -16.22 -1.29 20.25
N GLY A 90 -15.01 -1.42 19.72
CA GLY A 90 -13.82 -0.77 20.23
C GLY A 90 -13.26 -1.34 21.54
N LYS A 91 -13.94 -2.31 22.16
CA LYS A 91 -13.44 -2.95 23.39
C LYS A 91 -12.19 -3.77 23.10
N GLY A 92 -11.10 -3.44 23.79
CA GLY A 92 -9.80 -4.10 23.59
C GLY A 92 -8.95 -3.51 22.47
N TYR A 93 -9.36 -2.40 21.85
CA TYR A 93 -8.54 -1.69 20.87
C TYR A 93 -7.24 -1.19 21.50
N LEU A 94 -6.13 -1.55 20.88
CA LEU A 94 -4.82 -1.07 21.24
C LEU A 94 -4.44 0.10 20.32
N TYR A 95 -4.32 1.29 20.88
CA TYR A 95 -4.03 2.52 20.12
C TYR A 95 -2.56 2.55 19.66
N PRO A 96 -2.26 2.41 18.35
CA PRO A 96 -0.87 2.24 17.88
C PRO A 96 0.07 3.37 18.29
N HIS A 97 -0.42 4.62 18.34
CA HIS A 97 0.41 5.77 18.71
C HIS A 97 0.89 5.76 20.18
N ALA A 98 0.31 4.91 21.05
CA ALA A 98 0.78 4.71 22.42
C ALA A 98 1.95 3.72 22.51
N TYR A 99 2.32 3.10 21.39
CA TYR A 99 3.37 2.07 21.33
C TYR A 99 4.57 2.57 20.55
N ARG A 100 5.71 1.92 20.80
CA ARG A 100 6.96 2.21 20.09
C ARG A 100 6.75 2.03 18.58
N ASP A 101 7.35 2.91 17.76
CA ASP A 101 7.25 2.94 16.30
C ASP A 101 5.80 3.09 15.79
N HIS A 102 4.85 3.49 16.66
CA HIS A 102 3.41 3.61 16.36
C HIS A 102 2.82 2.31 15.79
N TRP A 103 3.33 1.18 16.25
CA TRP A 103 2.90 -0.14 15.82
C TRP A 103 2.58 -1.03 17.02
N VAL A 104 1.55 -1.84 16.89
CA VAL A 104 1.15 -2.82 17.92
C VAL A 104 0.61 -4.08 17.25
N ALA A 105 0.96 -5.23 17.78
CA ALA A 105 0.44 -6.50 17.33
C ALA A 105 -1.00 -6.67 17.84
N GLN A 106 -1.96 -6.44 16.94
CA GLN A 106 -3.36 -6.79 17.16
C GLN A 106 -3.93 -7.34 15.86
N GLN A 107 -5.08 -8.00 15.93
CA GLN A 107 -5.73 -8.53 14.74
C GLN A 107 -6.40 -7.39 13.97
N TYR A 108 -5.99 -7.20 12.71
CA TYR A 108 -6.57 -6.21 11.79
C TYR A 108 -7.49 -6.83 10.75
N LEU A 109 -7.29 -8.10 10.43
CA LEU A 109 -8.10 -8.80 9.45
C LEU A 109 -9.29 -9.51 10.12
N PRO A 110 -10.41 -9.70 9.41
CA PRO A 110 -11.50 -10.56 9.85
C PRO A 110 -11.01 -11.96 10.25
N ASP A 111 -11.77 -12.66 11.07
CA ASP A 111 -11.35 -13.96 11.64
C ASP A 111 -10.99 -15.00 10.57
N HIS A 112 -11.75 -15.06 9.49
CA HIS A 112 -11.50 -15.99 8.39
C HIS A 112 -10.23 -15.69 7.57
N LEU A 113 -9.70 -14.46 7.69
CA LEU A 113 -8.44 -14.02 7.05
C LEU A 113 -7.28 -13.93 8.04
N LYS A 114 -7.49 -14.29 9.31
CA LYS A 114 -6.48 -14.22 10.35
C LYS A 114 -5.21 -14.98 9.95
N GLY A 115 -4.07 -14.30 10.06
CA GLY A 115 -2.77 -14.86 9.71
C GLY A 115 -2.42 -14.84 8.22
N LYS A 116 -3.34 -14.43 7.33
CA LYS A 116 -3.01 -14.25 5.91
C LYS A 116 -2.09 -13.04 5.73
N THR A 117 -1.15 -13.17 4.80
CA THR A 117 -0.27 -12.08 4.36
C THR A 117 -0.41 -11.94 2.85
N PHE A 118 -0.91 -10.81 2.39
CA PHE A 118 -1.07 -10.53 0.97
C PHE A 118 0.16 -9.85 0.39
N TYR A 119 0.61 -8.76 0.98
CA TYR A 119 1.78 -8.03 0.50
C TYR A 119 3.08 -8.63 1.03
N GLN A 120 3.96 -8.97 0.09
CA GLN A 120 5.30 -9.47 0.38
C GLN A 120 6.31 -8.61 -0.36
N PRO A 121 7.01 -7.70 0.33
CA PRO A 121 8.00 -6.82 -0.31
C PRO A 121 9.17 -7.63 -0.84
N GLY A 122 9.66 -7.23 -2.03
CA GLY A 122 10.87 -7.76 -2.63
C GLY A 122 12.15 -7.20 -2.01
N ASP A 123 13.28 -7.54 -2.63
CA ASP A 123 14.62 -7.10 -2.20
C ASP A 123 15.21 -6.01 -3.12
N ILE A 124 14.39 -5.41 -4.00
CA ILE A 124 14.83 -4.48 -5.03
C ILE A 124 14.31 -3.07 -4.70
N GLY A 125 15.18 -2.07 -4.85
CA GLY A 125 14.84 -0.67 -4.68
C GLY A 125 14.34 -0.36 -3.27
N TYR A 126 13.27 0.45 -3.18
CA TYR A 126 12.69 0.89 -1.92
C TYR A 126 12.04 -0.26 -1.11
N GLU A 127 11.61 -1.34 -1.77
CA GLU A 127 11.00 -2.48 -1.06
C GLU A 127 11.94 -3.14 -0.05
N ARG A 128 13.25 -3.06 -0.24
CA ARG A 128 14.22 -3.51 0.77
C ARG A 128 13.98 -2.82 2.12
N HIS A 129 13.79 -1.50 2.11
CA HIS A 129 13.50 -0.74 3.33
C HIS A 129 12.13 -1.07 3.92
N VAL A 130 11.15 -1.34 3.07
CA VAL A 130 9.82 -1.81 3.51
C VAL A 130 9.92 -3.15 4.20
N LYS A 131 10.65 -4.09 3.61
CA LYS A 131 10.89 -5.43 4.16
C LYS A 131 11.56 -5.37 5.53
N GLU A 132 12.65 -4.62 5.66
CA GLU A 132 13.37 -4.41 6.92
C GLU A 132 12.45 -3.82 8.00
N ARG A 133 11.57 -2.88 7.64
CA ARG A 133 10.58 -2.30 8.55
C ARG A 133 9.56 -3.31 9.03
N ILE A 134 9.00 -4.12 8.12
CA ILE A 134 8.02 -5.17 8.45
C ILE A 134 8.66 -6.23 9.36
N GLU A 135 9.89 -6.65 9.07
CA GLU A 135 10.61 -7.61 9.90
C GLU A 135 10.89 -7.07 11.31
N ARG A 136 11.22 -5.78 11.43
CA ARG A 136 11.38 -5.12 12.73
C ARG A 136 10.08 -5.14 13.53
N TYR A 137 8.96 -4.82 12.90
CA TYR A 137 7.66 -4.87 13.57
C TYR A 137 7.31 -6.27 14.08
N ARG A 138 7.55 -7.29 13.27
CA ARG A 138 7.30 -8.69 13.65
C ARG A 138 8.17 -9.16 14.83
N LYS A 139 9.39 -8.61 14.99
CA LYS A 139 10.30 -8.94 16.11
C LYS A 139 9.96 -8.17 17.40
N SER A 140 9.16 -7.13 17.31
CA SER A 140 8.75 -6.31 18.46
C SER A 140 7.46 -6.84 19.13
N THR A 141 6.98 -7.99 18.68
CA THR A 141 5.85 -8.74 19.21
C THR A 141 6.35 -9.84 20.12
#